data_bfb8dd8c6e9bb64de13bddc0e056535f
#
_entry.id   bfb8dd8c6e9bb64de13bddc0e056535f
#
_cell.length_a   1.000
_cell.length_b   1.000
_cell.length_c   1.000
_cell.angle_alpha   90.00
_cell.angle_beta   90.00
_cell.angle_gamma   90.00
#
_symmetry.space_group_name_H-M   'P 1'
#
loop_
_entity.id
_entity.type
_entity.pdbx_description
1 polymer ?
#
loop_
_entity_poly.entity_id
_entity_poly.type
_entity_poly.pdbx_seq_one_letter_code
_entity_poly.pdbx_strand_id
1 'polypeptide(L)'
;MIFVVKASCFETNPKTKRLLDLADFVVRGRHRIYVEDEHDVNYATWVETLPQELADDWQLALDYSVEADALEPAKLMVSICENVTSDADAIPPSLTVEDAALLGREPFRIFVENNDADRNFLLTFANLQQKRKLEDLERESLLRFEHCGGIGDVVNKLNSHIAQNPLFFKVCAAVYDSDAKSPNA
;
A
#
# COMPACT_ATOMS: atom_id res chain seq x y z
N MET A 1 -2.75 3.39 3.35
CA MET A 1 -3.05 2.31 4.32
C MET A 1 -2.14 2.46 5.53
N ILE A 2 -2.47 1.78 6.63
CA ILE A 2 -1.66 1.76 7.86
C ILE A 2 -1.01 0.39 7.98
N PHE A 3 0.29 0.34 8.17
CA PHE A 3 1.04 -0.83 8.58
C PHE A 3 1.22 -0.81 10.10
N VAL A 4 0.73 -1.83 10.80
CA VAL A 4 0.92 -2.00 12.25
C VAL A 4 1.95 -3.10 12.47
N VAL A 5 3.16 -2.72 12.86
CA VAL A 5 4.28 -3.64 13.07
C VAL A 5 4.14 -4.27 14.45
N LYS A 6 4.03 -5.58 14.48
CA LYS A 6 3.89 -6.37 15.71
C LYS A 6 5.24 -6.66 16.35
N ALA A 7 5.26 -6.88 17.67
CA ALA A 7 6.46 -7.20 18.45
C ALA A 7 7.29 -8.35 17.84
N SER A 8 6.63 -9.36 17.27
CA SER A 8 7.31 -10.50 16.60
C SER A 8 8.28 -10.11 15.48
N CYS A 9 8.11 -8.91 14.90
CA CYS A 9 9.01 -8.40 13.85
C CYS A 9 10.38 -7.97 14.40
N PHE A 10 10.51 -7.77 15.72
CA PHE A 10 11.71 -7.29 16.39
C PHE A 10 12.41 -8.38 17.22
N GLU A 11 11.84 -9.58 17.33
CA GLU A 11 12.36 -10.65 18.19
C GLU A 11 13.68 -11.24 17.67
N THR A 12 13.61 -12.28 16.85
CA THR A 12 14.78 -13.03 16.40
C THR A 12 15.19 -12.60 15.01
N ASN A 13 16.35 -11.95 14.88
CA ASN A 13 16.92 -11.56 13.59
C ASN A 13 15.98 -10.64 12.77
N PRO A 14 15.65 -9.44 13.28
CA PRO A 14 14.74 -8.51 12.61
C PRO A 14 15.18 -8.21 11.18
N LYS A 15 14.21 -8.14 10.27
CA LYS A 15 14.44 -7.79 8.87
C LYS A 15 14.62 -6.28 8.70
N THR A 16 15.63 -5.73 9.36
CA THR A 16 15.89 -4.30 9.51
C THR A 16 15.79 -3.54 8.19
N LYS A 17 16.40 -4.05 7.11
CA LYS A 17 16.33 -3.38 5.81
C LYS A 17 14.88 -3.22 5.32
N ARG A 18 14.02 -4.23 5.52
CA ARG A 18 12.64 -4.19 5.08
C ARG A 18 11.78 -3.28 5.94
N LEU A 19 12.03 -3.26 7.23
CA LEU A 19 11.39 -2.32 8.14
C LEU A 19 11.73 -0.87 7.78
N LEU A 20 13.00 -0.58 7.48
CA LEU A 20 13.43 0.74 7.01
C LEU A 20 12.87 1.09 5.62
N ASP A 21 12.72 0.12 4.70
CA ASP A 21 12.01 0.32 3.44
C ASP A 21 10.56 0.81 3.70
N LEU A 22 9.87 0.27 4.72
CA LEU A 22 8.52 0.72 5.10
C LEU A 22 8.51 2.16 5.63
N ALA A 23 9.50 2.53 6.45
CA ALA A 23 9.65 3.90 6.93
C ALA A 23 9.87 4.90 5.77
N ASP A 24 10.72 4.56 4.79
CA ASP A 24 10.95 5.40 3.61
C ASP A 24 9.65 5.63 2.80
N PHE A 25 8.77 4.62 2.69
CA PHE A 25 7.48 4.81 2.03
C PHE A 25 6.57 5.80 2.78
N VAL A 26 6.63 5.84 4.11
CA VAL A 26 5.88 6.79 4.92
C VAL A 26 6.38 8.21 4.71
N VAL A 27 7.69 8.42 4.78
CA VAL A 27 8.31 9.74 4.56
C VAL A 27 7.97 10.28 3.16
N ARG A 28 7.81 9.41 2.18
CA ARG A 28 7.33 9.76 0.83
C ARG A 28 5.81 9.94 0.72
N GLY A 29 5.07 9.90 1.83
CA GLY A 29 3.63 10.12 1.86
C GLY A 29 2.77 8.97 1.30
N ARG A 30 3.36 7.76 1.14
CA ARG A 30 2.64 6.63 0.54
C ARG A 30 1.71 5.93 1.51
N HIS A 31 2.20 5.65 2.71
CA HIS A 31 1.53 4.84 3.73
C HIS A 31 1.74 5.47 5.09
N ARG A 32 1.28 4.80 6.13
CA ARG A 32 1.54 5.12 7.54
C ARG A 32 2.06 3.88 8.23
N ILE A 33 2.87 4.06 9.26
CA ILE A 33 3.43 2.98 10.05
C ILE A 33 3.22 3.24 11.53
N TYR A 34 2.86 2.22 12.27
CA TYR A 34 2.79 2.22 13.73
C TYR A 34 3.46 0.98 14.27
N VAL A 35 4.03 1.08 15.44
CA VAL A 35 4.47 -0.06 16.24
C VAL A 35 3.35 -0.38 17.22
N GLU A 36 2.97 -1.65 17.35
CA GLU A 36 1.86 -2.07 18.21
C GLU A 36 2.13 -1.75 19.67
N ASP A 37 3.36 -2.00 20.14
CA ASP A 37 3.83 -1.70 21.48
C ASP A 37 5.22 -1.05 21.42
N GLU A 38 5.28 0.26 21.56
CA GLU A 38 6.53 1.02 21.57
C GLU A 38 7.35 0.80 22.85
N HIS A 39 6.77 0.15 23.86
CA HIS A 39 7.46 -0.21 25.11
C HIS A 39 7.98 -1.65 25.09
N ASP A 40 7.76 -2.39 24.01
CA ASP A 40 8.32 -3.74 23.84
C ASP A 40 9.84 -3.72 23.90
N VAL A 41 10.42 -4.62 24.70
CA VAL A 41 11.87 -4.67 24.92
C VAL A 41 12.66 -5.01 23.65
N ASN A 42 12.09 -5.85 22.76
CA ASN A 42 12.76 -6.23 21.52
C ASN A 42 12.75 -5.05 20.52
N TYR A 43 11.65 -4.29 20.48
CA TYR A 43 11.58 -3.06 19.69
C TYR A 43 12.61 -2.04 20.17
N ALA A 44 12.66 -1.75 21.47
CA ALA A 44 13.62 -0.81 22.05
C ALA A 44 15.07 -1.23 21.75
N THR A 45 15.38 -2.52 21.98
CA THR A 45 16.70 -3.08 21.67
C THR A 45 17.02 -2.96 20.19
N TRP A 46 16.06 -3.25 19.27
CA TRP A 46 16.26 -3.12 17.85
C TRP A 46 16.59 -1.67 17.45
N VAL A 47 15.85 -0.68 17.96
CA VAL A 47 16.11 0.74 17.69
C VAL A 47 17.52 1.12 18.16
N GLU A 48 17.96 0.67 19.34
CA GLU A 48 19.31 0.92 19.85
C GLU A 48 20.44 0.31 18.99
N THR A 49 20.14 -0.74 18.23
CA THR A 49 21.11 -1.33 17.28
C THR A 49 21.25 -0.56 15.98
N LEU A 50 20.33 0.34 15.68
CA LEU A 50 20.38 1.15 14.45
C LEU A 50 21.45 2.25 14.55
N PRO A 51 22.15 2.56 13.45
CA PRO A 51 22.86 3.83 13.33
C PRO A 51 21.93 5.01 13.62
N GLN A 52 22.42 6.05 14.27
CA GLN A 52 21.60 7.18 14.73
C GLN A 52 20.75 7.78 13.59
N GLU A 53 21.32 7.96 12.40
CA GLU A 53 20.59 8.48 11.21
C GLU A 53 19.38 7.62 10.86
N LEU A 54 19.50 6.29 10.90
CA LEU A 54 18.40 5.38 10.59
C LEU A 54 17.36 5.31 11.70
N ALA A 55 17.77 5.47 12.95
CA ALA A 55 16.85 5.59 14.09
C ALA A 55 16.03 6.90 13.99
N ASP A 56 16.68 7.99 13.60
CA ASP A 56 16.02 9.29 13.38
C ASP A 56 15.02 9.22 12.21
N ASP A 57 15.40 8.57 11.10
CA ASP A 57 14.50 8.35 9.94
C ASP A 57 13.29 7.49 10.32
N TRP A 58 13.51 6.46 11.13
CA TRP A 58 12.43 5.62 11.66
C TRP A 58 11.46 6.43 12.53
N GLN A 59 11.99 7.21 13.49
CA GLN A 59 11.16 8.06 14.34
C GLN A 59 10.39 9.11 13.53
N LEU A 60 11.04 9.72 12.54
CA LEU A 60 10.39 10.67 11.63
C LEU A 60 9.21 10.04 10.89
N ALA A 61 9.32 8.78 10.47
CA ALA A 61 8.23 8.07 9.82
C ALA A 61 7.04 7.82 10.78
N LEU A 62 7.30 7.51 12.05
CA LEU A 62 6.26 7.39 13.06
C LEU A 62 5.55 8.73 13.30
N ASP A 63 6.30 9.81 13.43
CA ASP A 63 5.76 11.16 13.64
C ASP A 63 4.88 11.61 12.46
N TYR A 64 5.34 11.41 11.22
CA TYR A 64 4.53 11.68 10.01
C TYR A 64 3.26 10.83 9.96
N SER A 65 3.30 9.59 10.44
CA SER A 65 2.12 8.74 10.50
C SER A 65 1.05 9.30 11.43
N VAL A 66 1.47 9.78 12.61
CA VAL A 66 0.56 10.41 13.58
C VAL A 66 -0.05 11.69 13.02
N GLU A 67 0.76 12.58 12.43
CA GLU A 67 0.28 13.81 11.83
C GLU A 67 -0.70 13.55 10.68
N ALA A 68 -0.37 12.60 9.79
CA ALA A 68 -1.22 12.26 8.65
C ALA A 68 -2.55 11.63 9.09
N ASP A 69 -2.56 10.87 10.20
CA ASP A 69 -3.79 10.24 10.71
C ASP A 69 -4.73 11.27 11.36
N ALA A 70 -4.17 12.30 11.98
CA ALA A 70 -4.94 13.40 12.52
C ALA A 70 -5.66 14.23 11.43
N LEU A 71 -5.06 14.30 10.22
CA LEU A 71 -5.63 15.05 9.10
C LEU A 71 -6.64 14.23 8.30
N GLU A 72 -6.34 12.98 8.02
CA GLU A 72 -7.18 12.10 7.20
C GLU A 72 -7.06 10.64 7.70
N PRO A 73 -7.99 10.12 8.51
CA PRO A 73 -7.92 8.76 9.01
C PRO A 73 -7.84 7.72 7.88
N ALA A 74 -6.88 6.81 7.98
CA ALA A 74 -6.72 5.77 6.97
C ALA A 74 -7.79 4.68 7.12
N LYS A 75 -8.28 4.17 5.98
CA LYS A 75 -9.39 3.21 5.92
C LYS A 75 -8.95 1.75 5.98
N LEU A 76 -7.70 1.46 5.64
CA LEU A 76 -7.16 0.10 5.60
C LEU A 76 -6.01 -0.03 6.58
N MET A 77 -6.16 -0.93 7.53
CA MET A 77 -5.11 -1.34 8.47
C MET A 77 -4.62 -2.74 8.10
N VAL A 78 -3.32 -2.97 8.16
CA VAL A 78 -2.66 -4.25 7.88
C VAL A 78 -1.69 -4.54 9.01
N SER A 79 -1.80 -5.71 9.63
CA SER A 79 -0.84 -6.18 10.63
C SER A 79 0.40 -6.75 9.95
N ILE A 80 1.59 -6.37 10.43
CA ILE A 80 2.85 -6.94 9.98
C ILE A 80 3.38 -7.85 11.08
N CYS A 81 3.54 -9.13 10.76
CA CYS A 81 3.97 -10.16 11.71
C CYS A 81 5.10 -10.99 11.09
N GLU A 82 6.05 -11.43 11.92
CA GLU A 82 6.99 -12.50 11.53
C GLU A 82 6.47 -13.86 11.95
N ASN A 83 7.05 -14.91 11.38
CA ASN A 83 6.73 -16.32 11.69
C ASN A 83 5.29 -16.73 11.38
N VAL A 84 4.60 -15.98 10.52
CA VAL A 84 3.26 -16.29 10.02
C VAL A 84 3.26 -16.31 8.49
N THR A 85 2.30 -17.01 7.91
CA THR A 85 2.00 -16.88 6.48
C THR A 85 1.10 -15.65 6.29
N SER A 86 1.35 -14.88 5.24
CA SER A 86 0.48 -13.74 4.89
C SER A 86 -0.96 -14.22 4.66
N ASP A 87 -1.91 -13.56 5.31
CA ASP A 87 -3.33 -13.87 5.26
C ASP A 87 -4.12 -12.59 4.93
N ALA A 88 -4.68 -12.57 3.72
CA ALA A 88 -5.48 -11.46 3.20
C ALA A 88 -6.91 -11.44 3.77
N ASP A 89 -7.40 -12.58 4.26
CA ASP A 89 -8.77 -12.75 4.77
C ASP A 89 -8.85 -12.52 6.29
N ALA A 90 -7.71 -12.44 6.98
CA ALA A 90 -7.67 -12.06 8.38
C ALA A 90 -8.24 -10.65 8.61
N ILE A 91 -8.72 -10.38 9.83
CA ILE A 91 -9.27 -9.07 10.21
C ILE A 91 -8.52 -8.53 11.45
N PRO A 92 -7.63 -7.55 11.30
CA PRO A 92 -7.12 -6.98 10.05
C PRO A 92 -6.29 -7.99 9.24
N PRO A 93 -6.13 -7.79 7.91
CA PRO A 93 -5.22 -8.58 7.11
C PRO A 93 -3.82 -8.60 7.70
N SER A 94 -3.12 -9.74 7.56
CA SER A 94 -1.76 -9.90 8.08
C SER A 94 -0.76 -10.19 6.96
N LEU A 95 0.43 -9.61 7.05
CA LEU A 95 1.53 -9.80 6.12
C LEU A 95 2.83 -10.10 6.86
N THR A 96 3.72 -10.80 6.19
CA THR A 96 5.13 -10.82 6.59
C THR A 96 5.77 -9.45 6.32
N VAL A 97 6.92 -9.16 6.92
CA VAL A 97 7.68 -7.92 6.65
C VAL A 97 8.09 -7.83 5.17
N GLU A 98 8.45 -8.95 4.53
CA GLU A 98 8.75 -8.99 3.10
C GLU A 98 7.55 -8.61 2.23
N ASP A 99 6.41 -9.25 2.46
CA ASP A 99 5.21 -9.01 1.66
C ASP A 99 4.69 -7.58 1.86
N ALA A 100 4.80 -7.05 3.08
CA ALA A 100 4.48 -5.66 3.37
C ALA A 100 5.40 -4.69 2.63
N ALA A 101 6.71 -4.95 2.59
CA ALA A 101 7.66 -4.13 1.85
C ALA A 101 7.44 -4.22 0.33
N LEU A 102 7.05 -5.38 -0.20
CA LEU A 102 6.66 -5.52 -1.60
C LEU A 102 5.38 -4.75 -1.90
N LEU A 103 4.35 -4.90 -1.08
CA LEU A 103 3.08 -4.18 -1.24
C LEU A 103 3.26 -2.66 -1.13
N GLY A 104 4.09 -2.21 -0.19
CA GLY A 104 4.36 -0.78 0.04
C GLY A 104 5.03 -0.08 -1.15
N ARG A 105 5.73 -0.82 -1.99
CA ARG A 105 6.34 -0.30 -3.23
C ARG A 105 5.35 -0.16 -4.38
N GLU A 106 4.27 -0.94 -4.36
CA GLU A 106 3.32 -0.95 -5.46
C GLU A 106 2.57 0.39 -5.54
N PRO A 107 2.50 0.99 -6.74
CA PRO A 107 1.58 2.10 -6.97
C PRO A 107 0.15 1.61 -6.85
N PHE A 108 -0.77 2.50 -6.51
CA PHE A 108 -2.18 2.21 -6.73
C PHE A 108 -2.44 2.06 -8.23
N ARG A 109 -3.00 0.92 -8.65
CA ARG A 109 -3.23 0.62 -10.08
C ARG A 109 -4.70 0.77 -10.43
N ILE A 110 -4.95 1.46 -11.52
CA ILE A 110 -6.27 1.53 -12.14
C ILE A 110 -6.19 0.78 -13.47
N PHE A 111 -6.79 -0.40 -13.51
CA PHE A 111 -6.90 -1.17 -14.74
C PHE A 111 -8.00 -0.56 -15.60
N VAL A 112 -7.67 -0.24 -16.84
CA VAL A 112 -8.54 0.41 -17.82
C VAL A 112 -8.50 -0.33 -19.13
N GLU A 113 -9.62 -0.35 -19.87
CA GLU A 113 -9.70 -1.01 -21.15
C GLU A 113 -8.95 -0.23 -22.24
N ASN A 114 -9.09 1.10 -22.22
CA ASN A 114 -8.37 2.00 -23.12
C ASN A 114 -7.64 3.07 -22.29
N ASN A 115 -6.29 2.99 -22.24
CA ASN A 115 -5.49 3.82 -21.38
C ASN A 115 -5.74 5.33 -21.56
N ASP A 116 -5.80 5.81 -22.79
CA ASP A 116 -5.94 7.24 -23.05
C ASP A 116 -7.39 7.71 -22.89
N ALA A 117 -8.36 6.94 -23.43
CA ALA A 117 -9.77 7.31 -23.38
C ALA A 117 -10.31 7.23 -21.95
N ASP A 118 -10.09 6.13 -21.25
CA ASP A 118 -10.63 5.92 -19.91
C ASP A 118 -9.95 6.80 -18.88
N ARG A 119 -8.62 6.99 -18.99
CA ARG A 119 -7.88 7.94 -18.17
C ARG A 119 -8.42 9.36 -18.33
N ASN A 120 -8.59 9.81 -19.59
CA ASN A 120 -9.11 11.14 -19.85
C ASN A 120 -10.57 11.29 -19.40
N PHE A 121 -11.37 10.24 -19.54
CA PHE A 121 -12.73 10.18 -19.03
C PHE A 121 -12.73 10.41 -17.49
N LEU A 122 -11.97 9.61 -16.74
CA LEU A 122 -11.86 9.76 -15.28
C LEU A 122 -11.41 11.16 -14.86
N LEU A 123 -10.40 11.72 -15.55
CA LEU A 123 -9.91 13.07 -15.27
C LEU A 123 -10.92 14.17 -15.64
N THR A 124 -11.83 13.92 -16.59
CA THR A 124 -12.89 14.87 -16.97
C THR A 124 -14.00 14.94 -15.94
N PHE A 125 -14.33 13.83 -15.29
CA PHE A 125 -15.34 13.78 -14.21
C PHE A 125 -14.81 14.21 -12.86
N ALA A 126 -13.49 14.23 -12.67
CA ALA A 126 -12.87 14.73 -11.45
C ALA A 126 -13.00 16.26 -11.38
N ASN A 127 -13.30 16.79 -10.20
CA ASN A 127 -13.20 18.22 -9.98
C ASN A 127 -11.72 18.68 -10.09
N LEU A 128 -11.49 19.99 -10.20
CA LEU A 128 -10.16 20.53 -10.44
C LEU A 128 -9.11 20.09 -9.40
N GLN A 129 -9.52 20.00 -8.13
CA GLN A 129 -8.63 19.58 -7.04
C GLN A 129 -8.30 18.08 -7.14
N GLN A 130 -9.30 17.24 -7.40
CA GLN A 130 -9.13 15.81 -7.60
C GLN A 130 -8.26 15.52 -8.83
N LYS A 131 -8.51 16.23 -9.93
CA LYS A 131 -7.71 16.09 -11.16
C LYS A 131 -6.23 16.36 -10.88
N ARG A 132 -5.92 17.50 -10.25
CA ARG A 132 -4.54 17.84 -9.87
C ARG A 132 -3.91 16.76 -8.98
N LYS A 133 -4.65 16.29 -7.96
CA LYS A 133 -4.16 15.22 -7.07
C LYS A 133 -3.86 13.94 -7.83
N LEU A 134 -4.70 13.52 -8.77
CA LEU A 134 -4.46 12.33 -9.59
C LEU A 134 -3.24 12.49 -10.49
N GLU A 135 -3.10 13.64 -11.15
CA GLU A 135 -1.95 13.96 -12.00
C GLU A 135 -0.63 14.02 -11.20
N ASP A 136 -0.67 14.55 -9.97
CA ASP A 136 0.48 14.57 -9.06
C ASP A 136 0.86 13.15 -8.63
N LEU A 137 -0.10 12.32 -8.23
CA LEU A 137 0.14 10.93 -7.86
C LEU A 137 0.72 10.10 -9.03
N GLU A 138 0.26 10.35 -10.25
CA GLU A 138 0.81 9.71 -11.45
C GLU A 138 2.27 10.15 -11.70
N ARG A 139 2.55 11.45 -11.63
CA ARG A 139 3.90 12.01 -11.78
C ARG A 139 4.88 11.48 -10.73
N GLU A 140 4.42 11.25 -9.51
CA GLU A 140 5.19 10.70 -8.41
C GLU A 140 5.26 9.16 -8.45
N SER A 141 4.68 8.53 -9.47
CA SER A 141 4.61 7.08 -9.60
C SER A 141 3.89 6.39 -8.43
N LEU A 142 2.97 7.08 -7.77
CA LEU A 142 2.10 6.56 -6.71
C LEU A 142 0.78 6.02 -7.26
N LEU A 143 0.40 6.44 -8.46
CA LEU A 143 -0.76 5.99 -9.23
C LEU A 143 -0.29 5.54 -10.61
N ARG A 144 -0.87 4.46 -11.13
CA ARG A 144 -0.61 4.00 -12.48
C ARG A 144 -1.90 3.52 -13.15
N PHE A 145 -2.16 4.05 -14.34
CA PHE A 145 -3.15 3.47 -15.23
C PHE A 145 -2.51 2.30 -16.00
N GLU A 146 -3.19 1.17 -16.05
CA GLU A 146 -2.71 -0.03 -16.71
C GLU A 146 -3.72 -0.49 -17.77
N HIS A 147 -3.29 -0.45 -19.03
CA HIS A 147 -4.12 -0.86 -20.15
C HIS A 147 -4.39 -2.38 -20.13
N CYS A 148 -5.64 -2.75 -20.36
CA CYS A 148 -6.11 -4.12 -20.51
C CYS A 148 -6.91 -4.26 -21.81
N GLY A 149 -6.74 -5.40 -22.47
CA GLY A 149 -7.45 -5.72 -23.73
C GLY A 149 -8.89 -6.23 -23.50
N GLY A 150 -9.58 -5.71 -22.46
CA GLY A 150 -10.91 -6.13 -22.06
C GLY A 150 -10.94 -6.80 -20.70
N ILE A 151 -12.13 -7.15 -20.19
CA ILE A 151 -12.36 -7.67 -18.85
C ILE A 151 -11.59 -8.97 -18.55
N GLY A 152 -11.41 -9.83 -19.55
CA GLY A 152 -10.64 -11.07 -19.39
C GLY A 152 -9.17 -10.81 -19.11
N ASP A 153 -8.57 -9.79 -19.72
CA ASP A 153 -7.19 -9.38 -19.45
C ASP A 153 -7.05 -8.72 -18.09
N VAL A 154 -8.04 -7.93 -17.64
CA VAL A 154 -8.10 -7.39 -16.27
C VAL A 154 -7.99 -8.52 -15.24
N VAL A 155 -8.81 -9.57 -15.40
CA VAL A 155 -8.81 -10.72 -14.49
C VAL A 155 -7.46 -11.44 -14.49
N ASN A 156 -6.86 -11.67 -15.66
CA ASN A 156 -5.57 -12.33 -15.77
C ASN A 156 -4.45 -11.54 -15.12
N LYS A 157 -4.39 -10.23 -15.36
CA LYS A 157 -3.40 -9.35 -14.75
C LYS A 157 -3.56 -9.26 -13.23
N LEU A 158 -4.79 -9.08 -12.76
CA LEU A 158 -5.11 -9.05 -11.34
C LEU A 158 -4.67 -10.35 -10.65
N ASN A 159 -5.01 -11.51 -11.21
CA ASN A 159 -4.60 -12.80 -10.66
C ASN A 159 -3.08 -12.97 -10.63
N SER A 160 -2.37 -12.48 -11.66
CA SER A 160 -0.90 -12.51 -11.69
C SER A 160 -0.28 -11.68 -10.54
N HIS A 161 -0.85 -10.51 -10.26
CA HIS A 161 -0.39 -9.67 -9.14
C HIS A 161 -0.75 -10.26 -7.78
N ILE A 162 -1.96 -10.81 -7.62
CA ILE A 162 -2.41 -11.46 -6.37
C ILE A 162 -1.54 -12.69 -6.06
N ALA A 163 -1.12 -13.44 -7.08
CA ALA A 163 -0.21 -14.57 -6.89
C ALA A 163 1.17 -14.17 -6.33
N GLN A 164 1.59 -12.93 -6.60
CA GLN A 164 2.84 -12.37 -6.06
C GLN A 164 2.64 -11.74 -4.68
N ASN A 165 1.50 -11.10 -4.45
CA ASN A 165 1.14 -10.51 -3.18
C ASN A 165 -0.38 -10.63 -2.94
N PRO A 166 -0.82 -11.41 -1.95
CA PRO A 166 -2.24 -11.67 -1.70
C PRO A 166 -3.08 -10.40 -1.44
N LEU A 167 -2.46 -9.33 -0.95
CA LEU A 167 -3.16 -8.07 -0.68
C LEU A 167 -3.17 -7.08 -1.86
N PHE A 168 -2.61 -7.45 -3.00
CA PHE A 168 -2.55 -6.54 -4.16
C PHE A 168 -3.92 -5.97 -4.54
N PHE A 169 -5.00 -6.75 -4.44
CA PHE A 169 -6.36 -6.28 -4.72
C PHE A 169 -6.84 -5.12 -3.83
N LYS A 170 -6.17 -4.85 -2.71
CA LYS A 170 -6.47 -3.69 -1.84
C LYS A 170 -5.85 -2.38 -2.35
N VAL A 171 -4.93 -2.47 -3.31
CA VAL A 171 -4.22 -1.33 -3.90
C VAL A 171 -4.48 -1.20 -5.40
N CYS A 172 -5.63 -1.68 -5.87
CA CYS A 172 -6.05 -1.54 -7.26
C CYS A 172 -7.54 -1.26 -7.41
N ALA A 173 -7.91 -0.75 -8.58
CA ALA A 173 -9.28 -0.61 -9.04
C ALA A 173 -9.35 -1.02 -10.52
N ALA A 174 -10.53 -1.39 -11.00
CA ALA A 174 -10.77 -1.62 -12.41
C ALA A 174 -11.90 -0.72 -12.89
N VAL A 175 -11.70 -0.12 -14.05
CA VAL A 175 -12.72 0.66 -14.76
C VAL A 175 -12.89 0.05 -16.14
N TYR A 176 -14.08 -0.39 -16.44
CA TYR A 176 -14.42 -1.02 -17.71
C TYR A 176 -15.80 -0.58 -18.17
N ASP A 177 -16.00 -0.56 -19.49
CA ASP A 177 -17.30 -0.26 -20.07
C ASP A 177 -18.24 -1.45 -19.87
N SER A 178 -19.43 -1.19 -19.40
CA SER A 178 -20.45 -2.21 -19.21
C SER A 178 -21.28 -2.31 -20.49
N ASP A 179 -20.77 -3.01 -21.48
CA ASP A 179 -21.54 -3.45 -22.67
C ASP A 179 -22.58 -4.53 -22.32
N ALA A 180 -22.93 -4.66 -21.05
CA ALA A 180 -23.94 -5.60 -20.60
C ALA A 180 -25.25 -5.26 -21.30
N LYS A 181 -25.50 -5.92 -22.42
CA LYS A 181 -26.83 -5.99 -22.99
C LYS A 181 -27.77 -6.43 -21.86
N SER A 182 -28.75 -5.62 -21.60
CA SER A 182 -29.80 -5.99 -20.65
C SER A 182 -30.22 -7.45 -20.97
N PRO A 183 -30.27 -8.35 -19.98
CA PRO A 183 -30.68 -9.73 -20.23
C PRO A 183 -32.10 -9.88 -20.82
N ASN A 184 -32.79 -8.76 -21.04
CA ASN A 184 -34.16 -8.66 -21.57
C ASN A 184 -34.28 -7.75 -22.80
N ALA A 185 -33.24 -7.61 -23.60
CA ALA A 185 -33.33 -6.94 -24.90
C ALA A 185 -33.37 -7.98 -26.02
#